data_9aee6a91ed27d522ad451cb701c1cad8
#
_entry.id   9aee6a91ed27d522ad451cb701c1cad8
#
_cell.length_a   1.000
_cell.length_b   1.000
_cell.length_c   1.000
_cell.angle_alpha   90.00
_cell.angle_beta   90.00
_cell.angle_gamma   90.00
#
_symmetry.space_group_name_H-M   'P 1'
#
loop_
_entity.id
_entity.type
_entity.pdbx_description
1 polymer ?
#
loop_
_entity_poly.entity_id
_entity_poly.type
_entity_poly.pdbx_seq_one_letter_code
_entity_poly.pdbx_strand_id
1 'polypeptide(L)'
;MGTELNPAAAREAGLDVRGSVDAAADGIPYDCITLWHSLEHMTDPRRLLARLAAMLGPGGVLVVAVPDAGGLQCGLFGRHWLHLDVPRHLYHFSRASLGRLLAADGCAVVRTMHHEFEYDLMGWLQSALNALLPVPNILFAALTGRRRPGEHGALTLISLLLAVLLAPAATLLVIGETLLGRGGTLVMVAQKTPRT
;
A
#
# COMPACT_ATOMS: atom_id res chain seq x y z
N MET A 1 1.21 -2.97 -19.47
CA MET A 1 1.07 -1.50 -19.44
C MET A 1 0.83 -1.03 -18.01
N GLY A 2 1.39 0.10 -17.61
CA GLY A 2 1.22 0.72 -16.30
C GLY A 2 0.94 2.22 -16.40
N THR A 3 0.60 2.85 -15.27
CA THR A 3 0.47 4.31 -15.17
C THR A 3 1.40 4.84 -14.08
N GLU A 4 2.07 5.96 -14.33
CA GLU A 4 3.01 6.60 -13.42
C GLU A 4 2.98 8.13 -13.66
N LEU A 5 3.01 8.92 -12.58
CA LEU A 5 3.01 10.38 -12.67
C LEU A 5 4.29 10.92 -13.33
N ASN A 6 5.42 10.25 -13.11
CA ASN A 6 6.69 10.59 -13.76
C ASN A 6 7.21 9.36 -14.55
N PRO A 7 6.71 9.11 -15.75
CA PRO A 7 6.96 7.87 -16.50
C PRO A 7 8.34 7.80 -17.17
N ALA A 8 9.20 8.82 -17.07
CA ALA A 8 10.45 8.89 -17.81
C ALA A 8 11.37 7.70 -17.52
N ALA A 9 11.72 7.46 -16.25
CA ALA A 9 12.61 6.36 -15.87
C ALA A 9 12.05 4.97 -16.22
N ALA A 10 10.74 4.78 -16.07
CA ALA A 10 10.09 3.52 -16.42
C ALA A 10 10.10 3.27 -17.94
N ARG A 11 9.93 4.33 -18.74
CA ARG A 11 10.03 4.24 -20.20
C ARG A 11 11.45 3.96 -20.66
N GLU A 12 12.45 4.59 -20.04
CA GLU A 12 13.86 4.31 -20.28
C GLU A 12 14.21 2.84 -19.99
N ALA A 13 13.55 2.24 -19.00
CA ALA A 13 13.66 0.81 -18.71
C ALA A 13 12.83 -0.09 -19.66
N GLY A 14 12.25 0.45 -20.73
CA GLY A 14 11.49 -0.30 -21.74
C GLY A 14 10.07 -0.69 -21.32
N LEU A 15 9.54 -0.12 -20.23
CA LEU A 15 8.18 -0.41 -19.77
C LEU A 15 7.15 0.44 -20.53
N ASP A 16 6.02 -0.17 -20.89
CA ASP A 16 4.86 0.57 -21.43
C ASP A 16 4.12 1.27 -20.29
N VAL A 17 4.43 2.55 -20.10
CA VAL A 17 3.89 3.38 -19.02
C VAL A 17 3.24 4.64 -19.56
N ARG A 18 2.01 4.92 -19.09
CA ARG A 18 1.24 6.11 -19.44
C ARG A 18 1.28 7.12 -18.29
N GLY A 19 1.08 8.40 -18.59
CA GLY A 19 1.09 9.48 -17.59
C GLY A 19 -0.20 9.57 -16.77
N SER A 20 -1.27 8.89 -17.15
CA SER A 20 -2.54 8.89 -16.42
C SER A 20 -3.37 7.64 -16.74
N VAL A 21 -4.34 7.36 -15.87
CA VAL A 21 -5.34 6.29 -16.09
C VAL A 21 -6.18 6.56 -17.33
N ASP A 22 -6.53 7.83 -17.59
CA ASP A 22 -7.30 8.18 -18.79
C ASP A 22 -6.52 7.90 -20.08
N ALA A 23 -5.22 8.14 -20.09
CA ALA A 23 -4.35 7.79 -21.21
C ALA A 23 -4.18 6.27 -21.41
N ALA A 24 -4.52 5.47 -20.41
CA ALA A 24 -4.54 4.01 -20.47
C ALA A 24 -5.90 3.43 -20.89
N ALA A 25 -6.92 4.29 -21.04
CA ALA A 25 -8.30 3.86 -21.31
C ALA A 25 -8.61 3.61 -22.80
N ASP A 26 -7.60 3.57 -23.68
CA ASP A 26 -7.76 3.47 -25.13
C ASP A 26 -8.34 2.11 -25.59
N GLY A 27 -9.58 1.84 -25.21
CA GLY A 27 -10.49 0.96 -25.95
C GLY A 27 -10.38 -0.54 -25.76
N ILE A 28 -9.46 -1.05 -24.95
CA ILE A 28 -9.31 -2.49 -24.72
C ILE A 28 -9.75 -2.82 -23.30
N PRO A 29 -10.77 -3.70 -23.10
CA PRO A 29 -11.09 -4.16 -21.78
C PRO A 29 -9.93 -4.96 -21.20
N TYR A 30 -9.56 -4.65 -19.93
CA TYR A 30 -8.50 -5.36 -19.23
C TYR A 30 -9.03 -6.59 -18.51
N ASP A 31 -8.26 -7.68 -18.52
CA ASP A 31 -8.53 -8.87 -17.73
C ASP A 31 -8.15 -8.68 -16.26
N CYS A 32 -7.09 -7.89 -16.02
CA CYS A 32 -6.60 -7.60 -14.68
C CYS A 32 -6.07 -6.18 -14.58
N ILE A 33 -6.48 -5.46 -13.54
CA ILE A 33 -5.93 -4.16 -13.15
C ILE A 33 -5.44 -4.27 -11.71
N THR A 34 -4.27 -3.71 -11.42
CA THR A 34 -3.69 -3.73 -10.08
C THR A 34 -3.42 -2.32 -9.59
N LEU A 35 -3.75 -2.06 -8.32
CA LEU A 35 -3.34 -0.89 -7.53
C LEU A 35 -2.50 -1.39 -6.36
N TRP A 36 -1.21 -1.06 -6.34
CA TRP A 36 -0.30 -1.52 -5.30
C TRP A 36 0.23 -0.33 -4.51
N HIS A 37 -0.19 -0.18 -3.26
CA HIS A 37 0.15 0.95 -2.38
C HIS A 37 0.06 2.31 -3.11
N SER A 38 -1.08 2.54 -3.77
CA SER A 38 -1.31 3.75 -4.57
C SER A 38 -2.67 4.39 -4.32
N LEU A 39 -3.69 3.60 -3.96
CA LEU A 39 -5.06 4.10 -3.77
C LEU A 39 -5.15 5.09 -2.61
N GLU A 40 -4.36 4.89 -1.55
CA GLU A 40 -4.28 5.76 -0.37
C GLU A 40 -3.76 7.17 -0.66
N HIS A 41 -3.07 7.34 -1.79
CA HIS A 41 -2.54 8.63 -2.25
C HIS A 41 -3.50 9.41 -3.17
N MET A 42 -4.59 8.77 -3.61
CA MET A 42 -5.50 9.37 -4.59
C MET A 42 -6.43 10.38 -3.93
N THR A 43 -6.64 11.52 -4.59
CA THR A 43 -7.54 12.58 -4.09
C THR A 43 -9.02 12.18 -4.13
N ASP A 44 -9.38 11.32 -5.08
CA ASP A 44 -10.74 10.75 -5.20
C ASP A 44 -10.66 9.26 -5.52
N PRO A 45 -10.48 8.41 -4.50
CA PRO A 45 -10.36 6.97 -4.68
C PRO A 45 -11.64 6.33 -5.22
N ARG A 46 -12.82 6.90 -4.90
CA ARG A 46 -14.11 6.41 -5.39
C ARG A 46 -14.21 6.57 -6.90
N ARG A 47 -13.93 7.77 -7.40
CA ARG A 47 -13.96 8.05 -8.84
C ARG A 47 -12.94 7.20 -9.60
N LEU A 48 -11.74 7.03 -9.01
CA LEU A 48 -10.72 6.16 -9.61
C LEU A 48 -11.20 4.71 -9.72
N LEU A 49 -11.73 4.13 -8.64
CA LEU A 49 -12.22 2.74 -8.63
C LEU A 49 -13.35 2.54 -9.62
N ALA A 50 -14.32 3.47 -9.70
CA ALA A 50 -15.39 3.44 -10.70
C ALA A 50 -14.84 3.43 -12.14
N ARG A 51 -13.81 4.25 -12.40
CA ARG A 51 -13.14 4.32 -13.71
C ARG A 51 -12.44 3.00 -14.04
N LEU A 52 -11.68 2.44 -13.10
CA LEU A 52 -10.97 1.17 -13.29
C LEU A 52 -11.96 0.01 -13.50
N ALA A 53 -13.04 -0.05 -12.73
CA ALA A 53 -14.10 -1.05 -12.91
C ALA A 53 -14.74 -0.96 -14.29
N ALA A 54 -14.90 0.26 -14.84
CA ALA A 54 -15.40 0.45 -16.21
C ALA A 54 -14.43 -0.09 -17.27
N MET A 55 -13.11 -0.01 -17.03
CA MET A 55 -12.07 -0.51 -17.93
C MET A 55 -11.90 -2.03 -17.89
N LEU A 56 -12.41 -2.72 -16.88
CA LEU A 56 -12.38 -4.19 -16.81
C LEU A 56 -13.37 -4.81 -17.81
N GLY A 57 -12.91 -5.87 -18.47
CA GLY A 57 -13.76 -6.76 -19.26
C GLY A 57 -14.74 -7.58 -18.40
N PRO A 58 -15.67 -8.32 -19.04
CA PRO A 58 -16.54 -9.27 -18.34
C PRO A 58 -15.70 -10.30 -17.57
N GLY A 59 -15.93 -10.44 -16.26
CA GLY A 59 -15.14 -11.33 -15.41
C GLY A 59 -13.73 -10.87 -15.08
N GLY A 60 -13.35 -9.68 -15.53
CA GLY A 60 -12.06 -9.06 -15.24
C GLY A 60 -11.87 -8.77 -13.73
N VAL A 61 -10.63 -8.69 -13.29
CA VAL A 61 -10.25 -8.67 -11.87
C VAL A 61 -9.53 -7.35 -11.53
N LEU A 62 -9.93 -6.75 -10.42
CA LEU A 62 -9.25 -5.62 -9.79
C LEU A 62 -8.54 -6.09 -8.52
N VAL A 63 -7.22 -5.92 -8.45
CA VAL A 63 -6.42 -6.23 -7.27
C VAL A 63 -6.00 -4.93 -6.62
N VAL A 64 -6.36 -4.75 -5.35
CA VAL A 64 -6.03 -3.54 -4.58
C VAL A 64 -5.27 -3.91 -3.33
N ALA A 65 -4.04 -3.44 -3.21
CA ALA A 65 -3.21 -3.52 -2.02
C ALA A 65 -3.07 -2.13 -1.39
N VAL A 66 -3.38 -2.02 -0.10
CA VAL A 66 -3.31 -0.78 0.70
C VAL A 66 -2.86 -1.10 2.13
N PRO A 67 -2.32 -0.13 2.88
CA PRO A 67 -2.12 -0.29 4.32
C PRO A 67 -3.46 -0.55 5.03
N ASP A 68 -3.50 -1.55 5.95
CA ASP A 68 -4.73 -1.90 6.68
C ASP A 68 -4.87 -1.07 7.97
N ALA A 69 -5.74 -0.07 7.94
CA ALA A 69 -6.09 0.71 9.14
C ALA A 69 -6.88 -0.10 10.17
N GLY A 70 -7.39 -1.29 9.83
CA GLY A 70 -8.00 -2.26 10.75
C GLY A 70 -7.01 -3.31 11.28
N GLY A 71 -5.76 -3.27 10.85
CA GLY A 71 -4.69 -4.19 11.23
C GLY A 71 -4.17 -3.98 12.65
N LEU A 72 -3.36 -4.95 13.14
CA LEU A 72 -2.77 -4.87 14.49
C LEU A 72 -1.79 -3.71 14.63
N GLN A 73 -1.00 -3.44 13.62
CA GLN A 73 0.01 -2.38 13.63
C GLN A 73 -0.62 -1.01 13.85
N CYS A 74 -1.69 -0.68 13.10
CA CYS A 74 -2.40 0.58 13.24
C CYS A 74 -2.99 0.73 14.65
N GLY A 75 -3.63 -0.34 15.17
CA GLY A 75 -4.24 -0.34 16.50
C GLY A 75 -3.23 -0.17 17.63
N LEU A 76 -2.05 -0.80 17.51
CA LEU A 76 -1.01 -0.77 18.54
C LEU A 76 -0.23 0.56 18.53
N PHE A 77 0.19 1.01 17.36
CA PHE A 77 1.10 2.15 17.23
C PHE A 77 0.39 3.50 17.10
N GLY A 78 -0.89 3.53 16.66
CA GLY A 78 -1.67 4.75 16.54
C GLY A 78 -0.93 5.84 15.77
N ARG A 79 -0.61 6.97 16.43
CA ARG A 79 0.12 8.10 15.83
C ARG A 79 1.54 7.78 15.37
N HIS A 80 2.12 6.69 15.86
CA HIS A 80 3.49 6.25 15.50
C HIS A 80 3.49 5.22 14.36
N TRP A 81 2.30 4.81 13.87
CA TRP A 81 2.20 3.87 12.77
C TRP A 81 2.86 4.41 11.50
N LEU A 82 3.74 3.62 10.89
CA LEU A 82 4.47 4.03 9.69
C LEU A 82 3.54 4.53 8.58
N HIS A 83 2.47 3.79 8.34
CA HIS A 83 1.54 4.07 7.24
C HIS A 83 0.47 5.12 7.55
N LEU A 84 0.55 5.80 8.70
CA LEU A 84 -0.22 7.02 8.93
C LEU A 84 0.20 8.10 7.92
N ASP A 85 1.50 8.26 7.67
CA ASP A 85 2.21 9.02 6.63
C ASP A 85 1.50 10.29 6.10
N VAL A 86 0.95 11.09 7.02
CA VAL A 86 0.28 12.36 6.69
C VAL A 86 1.32 13.41 6.27
N PRO A 87 1.09 14.18 5.21
CA PRO A 87 -0.15 14.29 4.38
C PRO A 87 -0.13 13.42 3.11
N ARG A 88 0.80 12.49 2.96
CA ARG A 88 0.92 11.69 1.73
C ARG A 88 -0.19 10.65 1.60
N HIS A 89 -0.54 9.97 2.69
CA HIS A 89 -1.71 9.11 2.74
C HIS A 89 -2.94 9.98 3.04
N LEU A 90 -3.78 10.17 2.04
CA LEU A 90 -5.02 10.95 2.14
C LEU A 90 -6.15 10.13 2.72
N TYR A 91 -6.08 8.81 2.59
CA TYR A 91 -7.08 7.86 3.06
C TYR A 91 -6.44 6.69 3.78
N HIS A 92 -7.14 6.19 4.80
CA HIS A 92 -6.76 4.99 5.52
C HIS A 92 -7.90 3.96 5.38
N PHE A 93 -7.61 2.87 4.67
CA PHE A 93 -8.61 1.86 4.35
C PHE A 93 -8.59 0.74 5.38
N SER A 94 -9.77 0.23 5.69
CA SER A 94 -9.98 -1.03 6.37
C SER A 94 -10.67 -2.02 5.42
N ARG A 95 -10.67 -3.31 5.76
CA ARG A 95 -11.42 -4.34 5.02
C ARG A 95 -12.86 -3.92 4.72
N ALA A 96 -13.56 -3.36 5.71
CA ALA A 96 -14.94 -2.96 5.57
C ALA A 96 -15.11 -1.74 4.63
N SER A 97 -14.24 -0.73 4.74
CA SER A 97 -14.34 0.48 3.91
C SER A 97 -13.96 0.22 2.46
N LEU A 98 -12.87 -0.51 2.21
CA LEU A 98 -12.44 -0.86 0.86
C LEU A 98 -13.45 -1.80 0.18
N GLY A 99 -13.97 -2.81 0.90
CA GLY A 99 -14.98 -3.72 0.38
C GLY A 99 -16.26 -2.99 -0.06
N ARG A 100 -16.71 -1.99 0.72
CA ARG A 100 -17.88 -1.16 0.32
C ARG A 100 -17.62 -0.34 -0.94
N LEU A 101 -16.41 0.22 -1.08
CA LEU A 101 -16.07 0.97 -2.29
C LEU A 101 -16.07 0.08 -3.53
N LEU A 102 -15.45 -1.10 -3.46
CA LEU A 102 -15.40 -2.06 -4.55
C LEU A 102 -16.80 -2.55 -4.94
N ALA A 103 -17.65 -2.85 -3.97
CA ALA A 103 -19.02 -3.31 -4.20
C ALA A 103 -19.89 -2.22 -4.87
N ALA A 104 -19.68 -0.94 -4.52
CA ALA A 104 -20.42 0.17 -5.11
C ALA A 104 -20.25 0.28 -6.63
N ASP A 105 -19.13 -0.19 -7.17
CA ASP A 105 -18.79 -0.17 -8.59
C ASP A 105 -19.02 -1.52 -9.30
N GLY A 106 -19.79 -2.41 -8.67
CA GLY A 106 -20.15 -3.72 -9.23
C GLY A 106 -18.98 -4.71 -9.25
N CYS A 107 -18.03 -4.57 -8.34
CA CYS A 107 -16.93 -5.51 -8.16
C CYS A 107 -17.14 -6.32 -6.87
N ALA A 108 -17.36 -7.64 -7.00
CA ALA A 108 -17.50 -8.53 -5.86
C ALA A 108 -16.11 -8.96 -5.34
N VAL A 109 -15.83 -8.77 -4.06
CA VAL A 109 -14.59 -9.24 -3.45
C VAL A 109 -14.62 -10.76 -3.40
N VAL A 110 -13.70 -11.39 -4.12
CA VAL A 110 -13.57 -12.86 -4.22
C VAL A 110 -12.45 -13.42 -3.35
N ARG A 111 -11.47 -12.59 -2.99
CA ARG A 111 -10.36 -12.97 -2.10
C ARG A 111 -9.90 -11.77 -1.29
N THR A 112 -9.55 -12.02 -0.03
CA THR A 112 -8.89 -11.05 0.85
C THR A 112 -7.65 -11.72 1.46
N MET A 113 -6.53 -11.01 1.41
CA MET A 113 -5.28 -11.39 2.07
C MET A 113 -4.84 -10.27 3.00
N HIS A 114 -4.19 -10.60 4.09
CA HIS A 114 -3.84 -9.65 5.15
C HIS A 114 -2.33 -9.65 5.42
N HIS A 115 -1.53 -9.76 4.37
CA HIS A 115 -0.08 -9.68 4.54
C HIS A 115 0.63 -9.34 3.23
N GLU A 116 1.71 -8.59 3.38
CA GLU A 116 2.77 -8.36 2.41
C GLU A 116 4.06 -8.27 3.23
N PHE A 117 4.86 -9.33 3.23
CA PHE A 117 5.93 -9.53 4.22
C PHE A 117 6.87 -8.32 4.36
N GLU A 118 7.34 -7.76 3.24
CA GLU A 118 8.28 -6.64 3.26
C GLU A 118 7.66 -5.37 3.88
N TYR A 119 6.42 -5.05 3.49
CA TYR A 119 5.70 -3.89 4.02
C TYR A 119 5.31 -4.09 5.48
N ASP A 120 4.87 -5.28 5.84
CA ASP A 120 4.44 -5.59 7.20
C ASP A 120 5.64 -5.59 8.16
N LEU A 121 6.78 -6.19 7.76
CA LEU A 121 8.00 -6.16 8.55
C LEU A 121 8.51 -4.73 8.75
N MET A 122 8.56 -3.93 7.67
CA MET A 122 8.93 -2.53 7.75
C MET A 122 7.94 -1.74 8.61
N GLY A 123 6.66 -2.04 8.50
CA GLY A 123 5.60 -1.46 9.33
C GLY A 123 5.85 -1.65 10.82
N TRP A 124 6.17 -2.88 11.27
CA TRP A 124 6.52 -3.17 12.66
C TRP A 124 7.79 -2.45 13.11
N LEU A 125 8.88 -2.60 12.35
CA LEU A 125 10.18 -2.01 12.69
C LEU A 125 10.11 -0.49 12.78
N GLN A 126 9.61 0.14 11.72
CA GLN A 126 9.58 1.60 11.69
C GLN A 126 8.59 2.19 12.67
N SER A 127 7.42 1.58 12.87
CA SER A 127 6.46 2.06 13.88
C SER A 127 7.01 1.97 15.30
N ALA A 128 7.72 0.89 15.63
CA ALA A 128 8.43 0.78 16.90
C ALA A 128 9.51 1.86 17.05
N LEU A 129 10.29 2.10 16.00
CA LEU A 129 11.30 3.16 16.00
C LEU A 129 10.68 4.56 16.10
N ASN A 130 9.52 4.80 15.48
CA ASN A 130 8.79 6.06 15.62
C ASN A 130 8.31 6.32 17.05
N ALA A 131 8.03 5.26 17.80
CA ALA A 131 7.67 5.37 19.22
C ALA A 131 8.87 5.60 20.13
N LEU A 132 10.07 5.17 19.74
CA LEU A 132 11.29 5.21 20.54
C LEU A 132 12.20 6.40 20.22
N LEU A 133 12.20 6.87 18.96
CA LEU A 133 13.15 7.88 18.48
C LEU A 133 12.45 9.23 18.24
N PRO A 134 13.19 10.35 18.42
CA PRO A 134 12.60 11.69 18.27
C PRO A 134 12.32 12.09 16.82
N VAL A 135 12.93 11.40 15.84
CA VAL A 135 12.75 11.68 14.40
C VAL A 135 11.97 10.54 13.77
N PRO A 136 10.75 10.79 13.28
CA PRO A 136 9.93 9.76 12.66
C PRO A 136 10.48 9.32 11.31
N ASN A 137 10.16 8.08 10.93
CA ASN A 137 10.47 7.48 9.63
C ASN A 137 11.95 7.49 9.22
N ILE A 138 12.86 7.55 10.21
CA ILE A 138 14.31 7.71 9.98
C ILE A 138 14.93 6.51 9.25
N LEU A 139 14.56 5.28 9.63
CA LEU A 139 15.03 4.06 8.99
C LEU A 139 14.48 3.97 7.56
N PHE A 140 13.17 4.14 7.40
CA PHE A 140 12.50 4.08 6.11
C PHE A 140 13.08 5.10 5.11
N ALA A 141 13.28 6.34 5.57
CA ALA A 141 13.86 7.39 4.74
C ALA A 141 15.32 7.10 4.35
N ALA A 142 16.09 6.46 5.24
CA ALA A 142 17.46 6.03 4.95
C ALA A 142 17.52 4.91 3.90
N LEU A 143 16.66 3.89 4.04
CA LEU A 143 16.61 2.74 3.11
C LEU A 143 16.05 3.11 1.73
N THR A 144 15.14 4.08 1.66
CA THR A 144 14.53 4.53 0.39
C THR A 144 15.28 5.67 -0.29
N GLY A 145 16.45 6.09 0.23
CA GLY A 145 17.25 7.18 -0.35
C GLY A 145 16.59 8.56 -0.27
N ARG A 146 15.55 8.72 0.55
CA ARG A 146 14.82 10.00 0.72
C ARG A 146 15.54 10.99 1.64
N ARG A 147 16.65 10.57 2.26
CA ARG A 147 17.46 11.41 3.15
C ARG A 147 18.64 12.04 2.45
N ARG A 148 18.98 13.26 2.88
CA ARG A 148 20.21 13.89 2.47
C ARG A 148 21.40 13.25 3.19
N PRO A 149 22.56 13.05 2.53
CA PRO A 149 23.77 12.55 3.17
C PRO A 149 24.13 13.40 4.40
N GLY A 150 24.45 12.74 5.51
CA GLY A 150 24.85 13.40 6.77
C GLY A 150 23.72 13.90 7.67
N GLU A 151 22.48 13.97 7.17
CA GLU A 151 21.33 14.37 7.99
C GLU A 151 21.05 13.31 9.07
N HIS A 152 21.11 13.71 10.37
CA HIS A 152 20.90 12.82 11.54
C HIS A 152 21.74 11.53 11.52
N GLY A 153 23.00 11.57 11.09
CA GLY A 153 23.86 10.39 10.92
C GLY A 153 23.88 9.42 12.11
N ALA A 154 24.06 9.95 13.34
CA ALA A 154 24.05 9.13 14.56
C ALA A 154 22.70 8.45 14.80
N LEU A 155 21.58 9.17 14.63
CA LEU A 155 20.24 8.59 14.79
C LEU A 155 19.94 7.54 13.72
N THR A 156 20.47 7.71 12.50
CA THR A 156 20.35 6.70 11.45
C THR A 156 21.08 5.41 11.83
N LEU A 157 22.31 5.53 12.32
CA LEU A 157 23.05 4.36 12.76
C LEU A 157 22.34 3.67 13.92
N ILE A 158 21.84 4.42 14.90
CA ILE A 158 21.05 3.89 16.01
C ILE A 158 19.81 3.17 15.49
N SER A 159 19.09 3.77 14.53
CA SER A 159 17.88 3.17 13.96
C SER A 159 18.17 1.85 13.23
N LEU A 160 19.29 1.76 12.51
CA LEU A 160 19.72 0.54 11.84
C LEU A 160 20.08 -0.56 12.86
N LEU A 161 20.83 -0.23 13.90
CA LEU A 161 21.19 -1.19 14.95
C LEU A 161 19.96 -1.69 15.70
N LEU A 162 19.04 -0.79 16.06
CA LEU A 162 17.77 -1.17 16.69
C LEU A 162 16.89 -2.00 15.76
N ALA A 163 16.84 -1.70 14.46
CA ALA A 163 16.09 -2.48 13.50
C ALA A 163 16.61 -3.92 13.40
N VAL A 164 17.95 -4.11 13.37
CA VAL A 164 18.55 -5.45 13.39
C VAL A 164 18.20 -6.20 14.69
N LEU A 165 18.27 -5.52 15.83
CA LEU A 165 17.91 -6.10 17.13
C LEU A 165 16.44 -6.50 17.21
N LEU A 166 15.54 -5.67 16.67
CA LEU A 166 14.09 -5.88 16.71
C LEU A 166 13.58 -6.82 15.62
N ALA A 167 14.36 -7.06 14.54
CA ALA A 167 13.92 -7.83 13.39
C ALA A 167 13.40 -9.24 13.71
N PRO A 168 14.02 -10.04 14.60
CA PRO A 168 13.47 -11.35 14.96
C PRO A 168 12.08 -11.26 15.60
N ALA A 169 11.88 -10.33 16.52
CA ALA A 169 10.61 -10.12 17.18
C ALA A 169 9.55 -9.60 16.19
N ALA A 170 9.92 -8.64 15.34
CA ALA A 170 9.05 -8.11 14.28
C ALA A 170 8.61 -9.22 13.31
N THR A 171 9.52 -10.13 12.93
CA THR A 171 9.19 -11.29 12.07
C THR A 171 8.15 -12.20 12.73
N LEU A 172 8.30 -12.50 14.01
CA LEU A 172 7.31 -13.29 14.76
C LEU A 172 5.95 -12.58 14.84
N LEU A 173 5.95 -11.25 14.99
CA LEU A 173 4.72 -10.46 15.00
C LEU A 173 4.04 -10.45 13.62
N VAL A 174 4.81 -10.37 12.52
CA VAL A 174 4.27 -10.50 11.15
C VAL A 174 3.60 -11.88 10.95
N ILE A 175 4.24 -12.94 11.41
CA ILE A 175 3.63 -14.28 11.34
C ILE A 175 2.33 -14.31 12.16
N GLY A 176 2.36 -13.78 13.38
CA GLY A 176 1.20 -13.74 14.27
C GLY A 176 0.03 -12.96 13.68
N GLU A 177 0.27 -11.73 13.17
CA GLU A 177 -0.78 -10.90 12.57
C GLU A 177 -1.35 -11.53 11.28
N THR A 178 -0.50 -12.21 10.50
CA THR A 178 -0.92 -12.95 9.30
C THR A 178 -1.87 -14.10 9.68
N LEU A 179 -1.51 -14.90 10.68
CA LEU A 179 -2.35 -16.00 11.19
C LEU A 179 -3.68 -15.51 11.76
N LEU A 180 -3.70 -14.32 12.35
CA LEU A 180 -4.91 -13.68 12.87
C LEU A 180 -5.75 -12.99 11.79
N GLY A 181 -5.27 -12.91 10.54
CA GLY A 181 -5.93 -12.16 9.46
C GLY A 181 -6.02 -10.66 9.75
N ARG A 182 -5.01 -10.09 10.43
CA ARG A 182 -4.95 -8.68 10.87
C ARG A 182 -3.59 -8.03 10.57
N GLY A 183 -3.00 -8.38 9.41
CA GLY A 183 -1.72 -7.86 8.97
C GLY A 183 -1.71 -6.36 8.67
N GLY A 184 -0.53 -5.82 8.46
CA GLY A 184 -0.30 -4.41 8.16
C GLY A 184 -0.74 -4.00 6.75
N THR A 185 -0.82 -4.97 5.83
CA THR A 185 -1.26 -4.77 4.46
C THR A 185 -2.54 -5.54 4.17
N LEU A 186 -3.49 -4.88 3.54
CA LEU A 186 -4.75 -5.45 3.06
C LEU A 186 -4.69 -5.57 1.53
N VAL A 187 -4.81 -6.79 1.03
CA VAL A 187 -4.93 -7.06 -0.41
C VAL A 187 -6.31 -7.64 -0.70
N MET A 188 -7.09 -6.95 -1.53
CA MET A 188 -8.39 -7.41 -2.00
C MET A 188 -8.36 -7.70 -3.49
N VAL A 189 -8.83 -8.88 -3.85
CA VAL A 189 -9.10 -9.29 -5.24
C VAL A 189 -10.61 -9.19 -5.44
N ALA A 190 -11.03 -8.32 -6.34
CA ALA A 190 -12.44 -8.10 -6.65
C ALA A 190 -12.70 -8.38 -8.13
N GLN A 191 -13.74 -9.15 -8.41
CA GLN A 191 -14.14 -9.52 -9.77
C GLN A 191 -15.34 -8.69 -10.21
N LYS A 192 -15.26 -8.17 -11.44
CA LYS A 192 -16.39 -7.47 -12.05
C LYS A 192 -17.57 -8.41 -12.24
N THR A 193 -18.68 -8.10 -11.61
CA THR A 193 -19.92 -8.87 -11.80
C THR A 193 -20.55 -8.55 -13.16
N PRO A 194 -21.11 -9.56 -13.86
CA PRO A 194 -21.90 -9.29 -15.05
C PRO A 194 -23.04 -8.33 -14.70
N ARG A 195 -23.23 -7.29 -15.52
CA ARG A 195 -24.49 -6.51 -15.42
C ARG A 195 -25.64 -7.40 -15.90
N THR A 196 -26.54 -7.76 -15.00
CA THR A 196 -27.84 -8.39 -15.34
C THR A 196 -28.72 -7.40 -16.07
#